data_94dc1e7c25c9086155726fb510ac8184
#
_entry.id   94dc1e7c25c9086155726fb510ac8184
#
_cell.length_a   1.000
_cell.length_b   1.000
_cell.length_c   1.000
_cell.angle_alpha   90.00
_cell.angle_beta   90.00
_cell.angle_gamma   90.00
#
_symmetry.space_group_name_H-M   'P 1'
#
loop_
_entity.id
_entity.type
_entity.pdbx_description
1 polymer ?
#
loop_
_entity_poly.entity_id
_entity_poly.type
_entity_poly.pdbx_seq_one_letter_code
_entity_poly.pdbx_strand_id
1 'polypeptide(L)'
;MCNRYVSPEAGDMERYWHVGARQPWRAAEVFPRAPGPFLRADREKPLSHELVIGQWGLVPWFAKTAKLTYSTNNARFEEITTKASFKSSWSYGKRCIIPAVSFDEPNWESGKNVWWRFRRADGAPWGLAGLWNTWTDKTTGEVVESYTMLTLNADIHPLMNRMHKPDPKLGPDRQDKRSVVPIELEDVDAWLNGSPEAAAALVRLAPAQVFDAGPVAP
;
A
#
# COMPACT_ATOMS: atom_id res chain seq x y z
N MET A 1 -10.71 -2.79 3.25
CA MET A 1 -9.22 -2.85 3.14
C MET A 1 -8.89 -3.32 1.75
N CYS A 2 -7.94 -2.66 1.10
CA CYS A 2 -7.56 -2.95 -0.28
C CYS A 2 -7.04 -4.38 -0.42
N ASN A 3 -7.59 -5.12 -1.37
CA ASN A 3 -7.21 -6.50 -1.68
C ASN A 3 -6.95 -6.72 -3.18
N ARG A 4 -6.93 -5.65 -3.96
CA ARG A 4 -6.65 -5.67 -5.38
C ARG A 4 -6.19 -4.30 -5.85
N TYR A 5 -5.08 -4.24 -6.54
CA TYR A 5 -4.64 -3.05 -7.26
C TYR A 5 -4.02 -3.43 -8.61
N VAL A 6 -3.92 -2.48 -9.52
CA VAL A 6 -3.26 -2.63 -10.81
C VAL A 6 -1.95 -1.85 -10.77
N SER A 7 -0.83 -2.55 -10.91
CA SER A 7 0.48 -1.90 -11.00
C SER A 7 0.76 -1.35 -12.39
N PRO A 8 1.50 -0.24 -12.53
CA PRO A 8 2.01 0.21 -13.83
C PRO A 8 3.10 -0.74 -14.37
N GLU A 9 3.52 -0.53 -15.63
CA GLU A 9 4.71 -1.17 -16.20
C GLU A 9 6.00 -0.57 -15.63
N ALA A 10 7.10 -1.32 -15.69
CA ALA A 10 8.42 -0.86 -15.21
C ALA A 10 8.81 0.49 -15.83
N GLY A 11 8.66 0.63 -17.16
CA GLY A 11 9.01 1.88 -17.86
C GLY A 11 8.16 3.08 -17.44
N ASP A 12 6.91 2.89 -17.04
CA ASP A 12 6.07 3.96 -16.51
C ASP A 12 6.54 4.37 -15.09
N MET A 13 6.89 3.38 -14.28
CA MET A 13 7.45 3.64 -12.95
C MET A 13 8.79 4.37 -13.03
N GLU A 14 9.66 3.97 -13.94
CA GLU A 14 10.94 4.64 -14.19
C GLU A 14 10.76 6.11 -14.57
N ARG A 15 9.84 6.38 -15.50
CA ARG A 15 9.57 7.75 -15.96
C ARG A 15 8.95 8.62 -14.89
N TYR A 16 7.99 8.08 -14.11
CA TYR A 16 7.22 8.88 -13.15
C TYR A 16 8.00 9.12 -11.86
N TRP A 17 8.68 8.10 -11.31
CA TRP A 17 9.42 8.21 -10.04
C TRP A 17 10.93 8.31 -10.21
N HIS A 18 11.44 8.38 -11.44
CA HIS A 18 12.88 8.47 -11.75
C HIS A 18 13.72 7.36 -11.09
N VAL A 19 13.21 6.13 -11.13
CA VAL A 19 13.86 4.95 -10.54
C VAL A 19 14.41 4.03 -11.62
N GLY A 20 15.55 3.42 -11.36
CA GLY A 20 16.07 2.36 -12.22
C GLY A 20 15.38 1.03 -11.94
N ALA A 21 14.86 0.36 -12.97
CA ALA A 21 14.33 -0.99 -12.83
C ALA A 21 15.48 -2.01 -12.93
N ARG A 22 15.76 -2.70 -11.84
CA ARG A 22 16.72 -3.81 -11.85
C ARG A 22 16.11 -5.12 -12.34
N GLN A 23 14.77 -5.19 -12.37
CA GLN A 23 14.01 -6.36 -12.81
C GLN A 23 12.88 -5.94 -13.76
N PRO A 24 12.62 -6.70 -14.85
CA PRO A 24 11.50 -6.43 -15.72
C PRO A 24 10.17 -6.66 -14.98
N TRP A 25 9.23 -5.74 -15.17
CA TRP A 25 7.88 -5.84 -14.66
C TRP A 25 6.88 -5.42 -15.73
N ARG A 26 5.82 -6.20 -15.90
CA ARG A 26 4.67 -5.85 -16.75
C ARG A 26 3.50 -5.42 -15.87
N ALA A 27 2.69 -4.49 -16.36
CA ALA A 27 1.46 -4.09 -15.70
C ALA A 27 0.61 -5.32 -15.36
N ALA A 28 0.18 -5.43 -14.12
CA ALA A 28 -0.56 -6.59 -13.63
C ALA A 28 -1.55 -6.22 -12.52
N GLU A 29 -2.60 -7.01 -12.40
CA GLU A 29 -3.42 -7.04 -11.19
C GLU A 29 -2.65 -7.76 -10.09
N VAL A 30 -2.53 -7.11 -8.95
CA VAL A 30 -1.82 -7.64 -7.78
C VAL A 30 -2.83 -7.95 -6.69
N PHE A 31 -2.75 -9.17 -6.16
CA PHE A 31 -3.57 -9.67 -5.06
C PHE A 31 -2.70 -9.96 -3.82
N PRO A 32 -3.31 -10.05 -2.62
CA PRO A 32 -2.57 -10.44 -1.43
C PRO A 32 -1.74 -11.71 -1.63
N ARG A 33 -0.49 -11.67 -1.20
CA ARG A 33 0.54 -12.71 -1.35
C ARG A 33 1.10 -12.90 -2.77
N ALA A 34 0.57 -12.22 -3.77
CA ALA A 34 1.19 -12.19 -5.08
C ALA A 34 2.43 -11.27 -5.08
N PRO A 35 3.38 -11.47 -5.99
CA PRO A 35 4.46 -10.51 -6.22
C PRO A 35 3.89 -9.22 -6.80
N GLY A 36 4.48 -8.10 -6.39
CA GLY A 36 4.16 -6.76 -6.90
C GLY A 36 5.33 -5.81 -6.72
N PRO A 37 5.34 -4.70 -7.46
CA PRO A 37 6.41 -3.70 -7.39
C PRO A 37 6.23 -2.77 -6.19
N PHE A 38 7.36 -2.37 -5.60
CA PHE A 38 7.42 -1.26 -4.66
C PHE A 38 8.74 -0.50 -4.80
N LEU A 39 8.73 0.77 -4.47
CA LEU A 39 9.89 1.64 -4.49
C LEU A 39 10.36 1.86 -3.06
N ARG A 40 11.65 1.83 -2.84
CA ARG A 40 12.28 2.17 -1.55
C ARG A 40 13.54 3.00 -1.77
N ALA A 41 14.05 3.60 -0.71
CA ALA A 41 15.37 4.23 -0.74
C ALA A 41 16.42 3.19 -1.15
N ASP A 42 17.30 3.55 -2.09
CA ASP A 42 18.39 2.69 -2.53
C ASP A 42 19.41 2.54 -1.40
N ARG A 43 19.77 1.31 -1.07
CA ARG A 43 20.71 1.01 0.03
C ARG A 43 22.16 1.32 -0.31
N GLU A 44 22.49 1.39 -1.60
CA GLU A 44 23.84 1.57 -2.08
C GLU A 44 24.12 2.99 -2.57
N LYS A 45 23.07 3.70 -2.96
CA LYS A 45 23.15 5.05 -3.53
C LYS A 45 22.32 6.05 -2.73
N PRO A 46 22.96 6.90 -1.92
CA PRO A 46 22.25 7.96 -1.20
C PRO A 46 21.39 8.83 -2.12
N LEU A 47 20.21 9.23 -1.66
CA LEU A 47 19.28 10.09 -2.39
C LEU A 47 18.74 9.50 -3.71
N SER A 48 18.87 8.20 -3.91
CA SER A 48 18.22 7.50 -5.01
C SER A 48 17.22 6.46 -4.51
N HIS A 49 16.33 6.04 -5.42
CA HIS A 49 15.32 5.02 -5.14
C HIS A 49 15.57 3.79 -6.01
N GLU A 50 15.17 2.63 -5.51
CA GLU A 50 15.19 1.38 -6.27
C GLU A 50 13.80 0.78 -6.38
N LEU A 51 13.51 0.19 -7.54
CA LEU A 51 12.33 -0.63 -7.78
C LEU A 51 12.65 -2.08 -7.37
N VAL A 52 11.83 -2.61 -6.48
CA VAL A 52 11.94 -3.99 -5.97
C VAL A 52 10.64 -4.73 -6.25
N ILE A 53 10.77 -6.00 -6.62
CA ILE A 53 9.62 -6.91 -6.70
C ILE A 53 9.57 -7.75 -5.43
N GLY A 54 8.44 -7.73 -4.73
CA GLY A 54 8.26 -8.48 -3.50
C GLY A 54 6.82 -8.94 -3.29
N GLN A 55 6.59 -9.77 -2.29
CA GLN A 55 5.28 -10.27 -1.93
C GLN A 55 4.42 -9.19 -1.28
N TRP A 56 3.19 -8.98 -1.75
CA TRP A 56 2.21 -8.14 -1.06
C TRP A 56 1.61 -8.87 0.13
N GLY A 57 2.20 -8.67 1.26
CA GLY A 57 1.95 -9.30 2.54
C GLY A 57 3.26 -9.38 3.29
N LEU A 58 3.54 -8.34 4.11
CA LEU A 58 4.80 -8.17 4.79
C LEU A 58 5.12 -9.38 5.67
N VAL A 59 6.28 -10.00 5.46
CA VAL A 59 6.81 -11.07 6.31
C VAL A 59 7.61 -10.44 7.44
N PRO A 60 7.13 -10.48 8.69
CA PRO A 60 7.83 -9.86 9.81
C PRO A 60 9.12 -10.63 10.14
N TRP A 61 10.09 -9.93 10.72
CA TRP A 61 11.41 -10.49 11.03
C TRP A 61 11.38 -11.74 11.92
N PHE A 62 10.35 -11.88 12.77
CA PHE A 62 10.20 -13.01 13.70
C PHE A 62 9.41 -14.18 13.10
N ALA A 63 8.94 -14.07 11.86
CA ALA A 63 8.21 -15.15 11.20
C ALA A 63 9.10 -16.39 11.03
N LYS A 64 8.52 -17.56 11.27
CA LYS A 64 9.22 -18.84 11.07
C LYS A 64 9.24 -19.27 9.60
N THR A 65 8.27 -18.81 8.82
CA THR A 65 8.13 -19.08 7.39
C THR A 65 7.58 -17.84 6.67
N ALA A 66 7.85 -17.70 5.38
CA ALA A 66 7.28 -16.62 4.57
C ALA A 66 5.75 -16.77 4.38
N LYS A 67 5.23 -18.00 4.47
CA LYS A 67 3.79 -18.29 4.33
C LYS A 67 3.09 -18.11 5.67
N LEU A 68 2.60 -16.91 5.93
CA LEU A 68 1.87 -16.58 7.15
C LEU A 68 0.44 -17.14 7.14
N THR A 69 -0.09 -17.47 8.32
CA THR A 69 -1.48 -17.90 8.52
C THR A 69 -2.46 -16.74 8.68
N TYR A 70 -1.95 -15.52 8.82
CA TYR A 70 -2.71 -14.27 8.98
C TYR A 70 -2.34 -13.25 7.90
N SER A 71 -3.20 -12.25 7.73
CA SER A 71 -3.05 -11.22 6.70
C SER A 71 -2.14 -10.09 7.16
N THR A 72 -1.21 -9.69 6.30
CA THR A 72 -0.27 -8.58 6.50
C THR A 72 -0.14 -7.70 5.26
N ASN A 73 -1.09 -7.82 4.32
CA ASN A 73 -1.10 -7.02 3.11
C ASN A 73 -1.56 -5.58 3.34
N ASN A 74 -2.30 -5.32 4.43
CA ASN A 74 -2.67 -3.97 4.86
C ASN A 74 -2.24 -3.74 6.31
N ALA A 75 -1.75 -2.56 6.61
CA ALA A 75 -1.38 -2.11 7.93
C ALA A 75 -2.16 -0.84 8.31
N ARG A 76 -2.89 -0.86 9.43
CA ARG A 76 -3.55 0.32 9.98
C ARG A 76 -2.52 1.27 10.53
N PHE A 77 -2.50 2.50 10.05
CA PHE A 77 -1.52 3.47 10.51
C PHE A 77 -1.69 3.79 12.00
N GLU A 78 -2.90 3.81 12.49
CA GLU A 78 -3.21 4.07 13.91
C GLU A 78 -2.58 3.04 14.85
N GLU A 79 -2.25 1.84 14.34
CA GLU A 79 -1.64 0.75 15.11
C GLU A 79 -0.19 0.46 14.72
N ILE A 80 0.41 1.26 13.83
CA ILE A 80 1.69 0.97 13.18
C ILE A 80 2.86 0.82 14.17
N THR A 81 2.83 1.58 15.28
CA THR A 81 3.85 1.57 16.32
C THR A 81 3.70 0.44 17.34
N THR A 82 2.54 -0.20 17.39
CA THR A 82 2.20 -1.21 18.41
C THR A 82 2.10 -2.62 17.86
N LYS A 83 1.60 -2.79 16.63
CA LYS A 83 1.45 -4.12 16.00
C LYS A 83 2.80 -4.76 15.72
N ALA A 84 3.03 -5.95 16.30
CA ALA A 84 4.29 -6.70 16.20
C ALA A 84 4.76 -6.88 14.76
N SER A 85 3.85 -7.12 13.80
CA SER A 85 4.19 -7.34 12.39
C SER A 85 4.78 -6.10 11.70
N PHE A 86 4.45 -4.88 12.15
CA PHE A 86 4.75 -3.65 11.43
C PHE A 86 5.68 -2.68 12.16
N LYS A 87 5.65 -2.68 13.52
CA LYS A 87 6.38 -1.72 14.35
C LYS A 87 7.88 -1.66 14.05
N SER A 88 8.49 -2.80 13.77
CA SER A 88 9.92 -2.87 13.44
C SER A 88 10.21 -2.17 12.12
N SER A 89 9.45 -2.47 11.06
CA SER A 89 9.61 -1.80 9.75
C SER A 89 9.40 -0.30 9.86
N TRP A 90 8.39 0.15 10.63
CA TRP A 90 8.17 1.56 10.88
C TRP A 90 9.35 2.23 11.61
N SER A 91 9.78 1.66 12.72
CA SER A 91 10.86 2.23 13.56
C SER A 91 12.21 2.29 12.87
N TYR A 92 12.48 1.33 11.96
CA TYR A 92 13.72 1.32 11.17
C TYR A 92 13.62 2.09 9.85
N GLY A 93 12.54 2.87 9.65
CA GLY A 93 12.37 3.66 8.43
C GLY A 93 12.22 2.83 7.16
N LYS A 94 11.79 1.56 7.25
CA LYS A 94 11.56 0.70 6.09
C LYS A 94 10.23 1.06 5.41
N ARG A 95 10.16 2.26 4.87
CA ARG A 95 9.01 2.78 4.14
C ARG A 95 9.18 2.57 2.65
N CYS A 96 8.06 2.39 1.95
CA CYS A 96 8.04 2.23 0.50
C CYS A 96 6.86 2.97 -0.13
N ILE A 97 6.96 3.16 -1.44
CA ILE A 97 5.85 3.58 -2.30
C ILE A 97 5.40 2.35 -3.08
N ILE A 98 4.10 2.12 -3.13
CA ILE A 98 3.49 1.08 -3.96
C ILE A 98 2.87 1.77 -5.18
N PRO A 99 3.47 1.63 -6.37
CA PRO A 99 2.93 2.21 -7.60
C PRO A 99 1.63 1.53 -8.00
N ALA A 100 0.57 2.30 -8.24
CA ALA A 100 -0.70 1.74 -8.68
C ALA A 100 -1.38 2.64 -9.73
N VAL A 101 -1.81 2.06 -10.84
CA VAL A 101 -2.69 2.72 -11.81
C VAL A 101 -4.09 2.90 -11.23
N SER A 102 -4.53 1.90 -10.47
CA SER A 102 -5.81 1.89 -9.77
C SER A 102 -5.80 0.89 -8.62
N PHE A 103 -6.76 1.04 -7.72
CA PHE A 103 -7.09 0.03 -6.72
C PHE A 103 -8.60 -0.20 -6.68
N ASP A 104 -9.02 -1.35 -6.20
CA ASP A 104 -10.43 -1.73 -6.17
C ASP A 104 -10.90 -1.95 -4.73
N GLU A 105 -12.10 -1.42 -4.40
CA GLU A 105 -12.75 -1.59 -3.11
C GLU A 105 -14.21 -2.01 -3.27
N PRO A 106 -14.76 -2.84 -2.37
CA PRO A 106 -16.14 -3.30 -2.47
C PRO A 106 -17.12 -2.24 -1.97
N ASN A 107 -18.04 -1.80 -2.82
CA ASN A 107 -19.18 -0.97 -2.45
C ASN A 107 -20.37 -1.87 -2.06
N TRP A 108 -21.03 -1.55 -0.94
CA TRP A 108 -22.16 -2.32 -0.41
C TRP A 108 -23.45 -1.53 -0.30
N GLU A 109 -23.55 -0.35 -0.89
CA GLU A 109 -24.74 0.51 -0.80
C GLU A 109 -26.00 -0.15 -1.38
N SER A 110 -25.85 -1.00 -2.37
CA SER A 110 -26.96 -1.77 -2.96
C SER A 110 -27.38 -3.01 -2.15
N GLY A 111 -26.74 -3.25 -0.99
CA GLY A 111 -26.91 -4.48 -0.20
C GLY A 111 -26.14 -5.69 -0.74
N LYS A 112 -25.44 -5.54 -1.87
CA LYS A 112 -24.58 -6.54 -2.51
C LYS A 112 -23.21 -5.96 -2.77
N ASN A 113 -22.18 -6.81 -2.87
CA ASN A 113 -20.86 -6.37 -3.28
C ASN A 113 -20.86 -5.93 -4.74
N VAL A 114 -20.52 -4.67 -4.98
CA VAL A 114 -20.21 -4.11 -6.30
C VAL A 114 -18.78 -3.59 -6.23
N TRP A 115 -17.87 -4.17 -7.01
CA TRP A 115 -16.50 -3.68 -7.05
C TRP A 115 -16.43 -2.32 -7.72
N TRP A 116 -15.78 -1.35 -7.03
CA TRP A 116 -15.47 -0.02 -7.54
C TRP A 116 -13.98 0.10 -7.76
N ARG A 117 -13.61 0.71 -8.89
CA ARG A 117 -12.24 1.03 -9.24
C ARG A 117 -11.95 2.51 -8.99
N PHE A 118 -10.81 2.76 -8.40
CA PHE A 118 -10.35 4.09 -8.00
C PHE A 118 -9.07 4.43 -8.75
N ARG A 119 -9.14 5.43 -9.61
CA ARG A 119 -8.01 6.06 -10.32
C ARG A 119 -7.83 7.46 -9.79
N ARG A 120 -6.71 8.09 -10.12
CA ARG A 120 -6.57 9.53 -9.93
C ARG A 120 -7.31 10.26 -11.04
N ALA A 121 -8.00 11.35 -10.67
CA ALA A 121 -8.76 12.18 -11.61
C ALA A 121 -7.85 12.94 -12.60
N ASP A 122 -6.59 13.18 -12.23
CA ASP A 122 -5.57 13.80 -13.09
C ASP A 122 -4.88 12.82 -14.05
N GLY A 123 -5.22 11.54 -13.98
CA GLY A 123 -4.64 10.48 -14.82
C GLY A 123 -3.25 10.00 -14.40
N ALA A 124 -2.64 10.61 -13.36
CA ALA A 124 -1.36 10.16 -12.82
C ALA A 124 -1.51 8.82 -12.06
N PRO A 125 -0.45 8.01 -11.92
CA PRO A 125 -0.51 6.84 -11.05
C PRO A 125 -0.53 7.25 -9.58
N TRP A 126 -1.09 6.39 -8.73
CA TRP A 126 -0.98 6.49 -7.28
C TRP A 126 0.41 6.09 -6.82
N GLY A 127 1.01 6.86 -5.92
CA GLY A 127 2.09 6.42 -5.05
C GLY A 127 1.51 6.07 -3.68
N LEU A 128 1.19 4.79 -3.42
CA LEU A 128 0.54 4.41 -2.16
C LEU A 128 1.59 4.14 -1.08
N ALA A 129 1.38 4.70 0.11
CA ALA A 129 2.26 4.51 1.25
C ALA A 129 2.30 3.04 1.69
N GLY A 130 3.48 2.54 1.96
CA GLY A 130 3.69 1.18 2.45
C GLY A 130 4.89 1.05 3.37
N LEU A 131 5.01 -0.13 3.97
CA LEU A 131 6.23 -0.57 4.65
C LEU A 131 6.74 -1.82 3.95
N TRP A 132 8.04 -2.05 4.06
CA TRP A 132 8.66 -3.24 3.51
C TRP A 132 9.52 -3.96 4.55
N ASN A 133 9.85 -5.22 4.28
CA ASN A 133 10.83 -5.99 5.01
C ASN A 133 11.51 -7.00 4.09
N THR A 134 12.80 -7.24 4.35
CA THR A 134 13.52 -8.39 3.83
C THR A 134 13.54 -9.45 4.92
N TRP A 135 13.05 -10.63 4.61
CA TRP A 135 13.08 -11.78 5.51
C TRP A 135 13.97 -12.87 4.88
N THR A 136 14.73 -13.56 5.70
CA THR A 136 15.62 -14.65 5.23
C THR A 136 15.23 -15.93 5.97
N ASP A 137 14.99 -16.98 5.21
CA ASP A 137 14.80 -18.33 5.76
C ASP A 137 16.13 -18.82 6.37
N LYS A 138 16.11 -19.11 7.67
CA LYS A 138 17.31 -19.53 8.39
C LYS A 138 17.81 -20.91 8.02
N THR A 139 16.95 -21.72 7.40
CA THR A 139 17.26 -23.10 7.01
C THR A 139 17.78 -23.18 5.59
N THR A 140 17.15 -22.46 4.66
CA THR A 140 17.45 -22.51 3.23
C THR A 140 18.32 -21.36 2.75
N GLY A 141 18.36 -20.25 3.49
CA GLY A 141 18.98 -18.99 3.07
C GLY A 141 18.15 -18.21 2.05
N GLU A 142 16.95 -18.67 1.71
CA GLU A 142 16.06 -17.96 0.78
C GLU A 142 15.73 -16.57 1.31
N VAL A 143 15.85 -15.57 0.44
CA VAL A 143 15.53 -14.18 0.76
C VAL A 143 14.19 -13.80 0.14
N VAL A 144 13.28 -13.30 0.98
CA VAL A 144 11.95 -12.84 0.57
C VAL A 144 11.81 -11.35 0.82
N GLU A 145 11.68 -10.57 -0.24
CA GLU A 145 11.27 -9.18 -0.17
C GLU A 145 9.75 -9.12 -0.05
N SER A 146 9.24 -8.29 0.85
CA SER A 146 7.81 -8.21 1.11
C SER A 146 7.40 -6.81 1.55
N TYR A 147 6.14 -6.46 1.29
CA TYR A 147 5.60 -5.14 1.63
C TYR A 147 4.15 -5.21 2.11
N THR A 148 3.71 -4.14 2.76
CA THR A 148 2.32 -3.91 3.21
C THR A 148 1.87 -2.53 2.81
N MET A 149 0.60 -2.35 2.52
CA MET A 149 -0.03 -1.08 2.19
C MET A 149 -0.58 -0.43 3.46
N LEU A 150 -0.31 0.87 3.66
CA LEU A 150 -0.89 1.61 4.78
C LEU A 150 -2.35 1.98 4.51
N THR A 151 -3.15 1.95 5.56
CA THR A 151 -4.54 2.40 5.53
C THR A 151 -4.86 3.30 6.72
N LEU A 152 -5.77 4.27 6.49
CA LEU A 152 -6.35 5.13 7.52
C LEU A 152 -7.84 4.86 7.69
N ASN A 153 -8.37 5.17 8.88
CA ASN A 153 -9.82 5.24 9.08
C ASN A 153 -10.45 6.28 8.16
N ALA A 154 -11.54 5.91 7.52
CA ALA A 154 -12.24 6.70 6.52
C ALA A 154 -13.74 6.81 6.80
N ASP A 155 -14.18 6.63 8.05
CA ASP A 155 -15.60 6.70 8.43
C ASP A 155 -16.23 8.04 8.08
N ILE A 156 -15.45 9.13 8.19
CA ILE A 156 -15.91 10.49 7.86
C ILE A 156 -15.61 10.93 6.42
N HIS A 157 -14.92 10.10 5.63
CA HIS A 157 -14.55 10.47 4.26
C HIS A 157 -15.76 10.35 3.31
N PRO A 158 -16.14 11.38 2.54
CA PRO A 158 -17.41 11.41 1.80
C PRO A 158 -17.54 10.34 0.70
N LEU A 159 -16.42 9.80 0.21
CA LEU A 159 -16.42 8.74 -0.80
C LEU A 159 -16.07 7.37 -0.19
N MET A 160 -14.99 7.28 0.61
CA MET A 160 -14.48 5.99 1.09
C MET A 160 -15.35 5.38 2.20
N ASN A 161 -16.16 6.17 2.93
CA ASN A 161 -17.12 5.66 3.91
C ASN A 161 -18.21 4.77 3.29
N ARG A 162 -18.44 4.88 1.98
CA ARG A 162 -19.42 4.09 1.20
C ARG A 162 -18.91 2.68 0.87
N MET A 163 -17.59 2.48 1.02
CA MET A 163 -16.94 1.20 0.72
C MET A 163 -17.03 0.25 1.90
N HIS A 164 -16.74 -1.03 1.65
CA HIS A 164 -16.79 -2.13 2.60
C HIS A 164 -18.19 -2.42 3.18
N LYS A 165 -18.42 -3.70 3.45
CA LYS A 165 -19.66 -4.17 4.06
C LYS A 165 -19.83 -3.51 5.44
N PRO A 166 -20.96 -2.85 5.72
CA PRO A 166 -21.21 -2.29 7.04
C PRO A 166 -21.40 -3.40 8.08
N ASP A 167 -20.91 -3.18 9.29
CA ASP A 167 -21.23 -4.02 10.45
C ASP A 167 -22.52 -3.51 11.08
N PRO A 168 -23.62 -4.30 11.08
CA PRO A 168 -24.92 -3.87 11.62
C PRO A 168 -24.91 -3.65 13.13
N LYS A 169 -23.85 -4.10 13.83
CA LYS A 169 -23.71 -3.91 15.28
C LYS A 169 -23.08 -2.57 15.66
N LEU A 170 -22.52 -1.86 14.67
CA LEU A 170 -21.81 -0.60 14.88
C LEU A 170 -22.61 0.58 14.33
N GLY A 171 -22.47 1.74 14.96
CA GLY A 171 -23.03 2.99 14.43
C GLY A 171 -22.32 3.44 13.15
N PRO A 172 -22.97 4.35 12.36
CA PRO A 172 -22.44 4.78 11.07
C PRO A 172 -21.03 5.40 11.17
N ASP A 173 -20.71 6.07 12.28
CA ASP A 173 -19.45 6.77 12.49
C ASP A 173 -18.35 5.86 13.08
N ARG A 174 -18.61 4.57 13.24
CA ARG A 174 -17.69 3.59 13.87
C ARG A 174 -17.53 2.32 13.07
N GLN A 175 -17.72 2.42 11.76
CA GLN A 175 -17.66 1.26 10.86
C GLN A 175 -16.25 0.76 10.57
N ASP A 176 -15.22 1.51 10.98
CA ASP A 176 -13.82 1.26 10.66
C ASP A 176 -13.60 1.13 9.14
N LYS A 177 -14.27 2.01 8.39
CA LYS A 177 -14.03 2.16 6.96
C LYS A 177 -12.58 2.55 6.73
N ARG A 178 -12.00 2.03 5.69
CA ARG A 178 -10.55 2.21 5.45
C ARG A 178 -10.31 2.81 4.07
N SER A 179 -9.31 3.68 3.97
CA SER A 179 -8.75 4.15 2.71
C SER A 179 -7.25 3.91 2.69
N VAL A 180 -6.71 3.68 1.50
CA VAL A 180 -5.27 3.72 1.26
C VAL A 180 -4.74 5.14 1.48
N VAL A 181 -3.44 5.27 1.70
CA VAL A 181 -2.76 6.54 1.96
C VAL A 181 -1.91 6.89 0.74
N PRO A 182 -2.26 7.90 -0.06
CA PRO A 182 -1.40 8.36 -1.13
C PRO A 182 -0.27 9.23 -0.57
N ILE A 183 0.90 9.14 -1.21
CA ILE A 183 2.05 10.05 -1.07
C ILE A 183 2.21 10.74 -2.43
N GLU A 184 2.18 12.05 -2.43
CA GLU A 184 2.36 12.83 -3.66
C GLU A 184 3.82 12.78 -4.11
N LEU A 185 4.07 13.02 -5.40
CA LEU A 185 5.39 12.85 -6.00
C LEU A 185 6.46 13.69 -5.31
N GLU A 186 6.12 14.92 -4.96
CA GLU A 186 6.98 15.86 -4.24
C GLU A 186 7.30 15.43 -2.80
N ASP A 187 6.48 14.58 -2.20
CA ASP A 187 6.64 14.10 -0.82
C ASP A 187 7.40 12.75 -0.74
N VAL A 188 7.72 12.13 -1.88
CA VAL A 188 8.33 10.78 -1.93
C VAL A 188 9.64 10.71 -1.16
N ASP A 189 10.54 11.68 -1.33
CA ASP A 189 11.83 11.72 -0.62
C ASP A 189 11.62 11.88 0.89
N ALA A 190 10.74 12.76 1.31
CA ALA A 190 10.41 12.97 2.72
C ALA A 190 9.76 11.72 3.33
N TRP A 191 8.91 11.00 2.56
CA TRP A 191 8.33 9.74 2.98
C TRP A 191 9.38 8.64 3.16
N LEU A 192 10.24 8.44 2.17
CA LEU A 192 11.20 7.32 2.16
C LEU A 192 12.39 7.55 3.12
N ASN A 193 12.89 8.80 3.21
CA ASN A 193 14.14 9.13 3.89
C ASN A 193 13.96 9.99 5.16
N GLY A 194 12.78 10.58 5.38
CA GLY A 194 12.50 11.43 6.54
C GLY A 194 12.49 10.69 7.88
N SER A 195 12.46 11.44 8.99
CA SER A 195 12.24 10.86 10.31
C SER A 195 10.84 10.22 10.40
N PRO A 196 10.58 9.33 11.38
CA PRO A 196 9.24 8.78 11.59
C PRO A 196 8.17 9.87 11.76
N GLU A 197 8.50 10.97 12.43
CA GLU A 197 7.59 12.12 12.67
C GLU A 197 7.30 12.85 11.36
N ALA A 198 8.31 13.12 10.54
CA ALA A 198 8.15 13.76 9.23
C ALA A 198 7.30 12.89 8.30
N ALA A 199 7.56 11.59 8.26
CA ALA A 199 6.76 10.66 7.49
C ALA A 199 5.31 10.54 7.99
N ALA A 200 5.11 10.53 9.32
CA ALA A 200 3.76 10.50 9.91
C ALA A 200 2.93 11.74 9.53
N ALA A 201 3.55 12.90 9.40
CA ALA A 201 2.88 14.13 8.99
C ALA A 201 2.34 14.09 7.54
N LEU A 202 2.88 13.19 6.70
CA LEU A 202 2.42 12.98 5.32
C LEU A 202 1.22 12.03 5.24
N VAL A 203 0.92 11.30 6.31
CA VAL A 203 -0.16 10.29 6.32
C VAL A 203 -1.51 10.97 6.48
N ARG A 204 -2.24 11.10 5.37
CA ARG A 204 -3.56 11.74 5.30
C ARG A 204 -4.46 11.03 4.28
N LEU A 205 -5.76 11.20 4.45
CA LEU A 205 -6.74 10.79 3.42
C LEU A 205 -6.63 11.72 2.21
N ALA A 206 -6.71 11.16 1.01
CA ALA A 206 -6.85 11.98 -0.20
C ALA A 206 -8.23 12.64 -0.24
N PRO A 207 -8.35 13.91 -0.63
CA PRO A 207 -9.66 14.55 -0.82
C PRO A 207 -10.49 13.82 -1.88
N ALA A 208 -11.83 13.81 -1.74
CA ALA A 208 -12.71 13.05 -2.63
C ALA A 208 -12.58 13.42 -4.12
N GLN A 209 -12.29 14.69 -4.41
CA GLN A 209 -12.11 15.18 -5.78
C GLN A 209 -10.85 14.65 -6.50
N VAL A 210 -9.91 14.08 -5.77
CA VAL A 210 -8.71 13.45 -6.37
C VAL A 210 -9.05 12.09 -7.00
N PHE A 211 -10.19 11.51 -6.65
CA PHE A 211 -10.61 10.21 -7.15
C PHE A 211 -11.48 10.33 -8.41
N ASP A 212 -11.11 9.60 -9.46
CA ASP A 212 -12.00 9.11 -10.50
C ASP A 212 -12.41 7.69 -10.11
N ALA A 213 -13.67 7.52 -9.67
CA ALA A 213 -14.12 6.27 -9.08
C ALA A 213 -15.50 5.84 -9.59
N GLY A 214 -15.65 4.56 -9.84
CA GLY A 214 -16.91 4.00 -10.29
C GLY A 214 -16.92 2.48 -10.30
N PRO A 215 -18.12 1.87 -10.54
CA PRO A 215 -18.25 0.42 -10.61
C PRO A 215 -17.39 -0.15 -11.74
N VAL A 216 -16.75 -1.26 -11.45
CA VAL A 216 -16.05 -2.06 -12.47
C VAL A 216 -17.11 -2.81 -13.27
N ALA A 217 -17.04 -2.73 -14.60
CA ALA A 217 -17.91 -3.52 -15.46
C ALA A 217 -17.73 -5.01 -15.14
N PRO A 218 -18.82 -5.80 -15.13
CA PRO A 218 -18.79 -7.23 -14.87
C PRO A 218 -17.99 -8.01 -15.94
#